data_81ac1f849ea0516e69d960e861356ec1
#
_entry.id   81ac1f849ea0516e69d960e861356ec1
#
_cell.length_a   1.000
_cell.length_b   1.000
_cell.length_c   1.000
_cell.angle_alpha   90.00
_cell.angle_beta   90.00
_cell.angle_gamma   90.00
#
_symmetry.space_group_name_H-M   'P 1'
#
loop_
_entity.id
_entity.type
_entity.pdbx_description
1 polymer ?
#
loop_
_entity_poly.entity_id
_entity_poly.type
_entity_poly.pdbx_seq_one_letter_code
_entity_poly.pdbx_strand_id
1 'polypeptide(L)'
;MISNTSPHRRWWVLASLWTLYASFGLVAGSLAPLLSHIRNDLNMSHAAMGAALGAWPFVYLAVSAVVGKVLDRVGVRVGLALGAALIGMSGLLRGAAQSGTGLWLAVAVFGLGGPFISIGAPKLVTQWFTSQERGLAVGVYSTAPSVGWIVALVVADPLRTFFGDWRWVMVTFALASVLSGLFWIGVGGSNPATEMSPSQNESNSALWGDPTVRRLLFLAFMIFFVGHALTGWMPEMLHSGPWSTRGAAWLTASGIAVGVVGSLLIPGRVAPQARPKVLVAMFGAMAVAVWALVITPQMVQVIAVAVIGVVRVSSVPMAMLLLMSAPRVSDARMGAAGGLFFTAGELGGVTGPWLIGIARQNSVDFVPAVAMLSLVALVSAVACWWFTRSGFFNNA
;
A
#
# COMPACT_ATOMS: atom_id res chain seq x y z
N MET A 1 15.78 -33.60 2.00
CA MET A 1 15.33 -33.98 3.36
C MET A 1 14.41 -32.89 3.87
N ILE A 2 13.09 -33.11 3.88
CA ILE A 2 12.11 -32.21 4.47
C ILE A 2 12.26 -32.37 5.98
N SER A 3 12.78 -31.35 6.66
CA SER A 3 12.92 -31.37 8.11
C SER A 3 11.56 -31.59 8.76
N ASN A 4 11.50 -32.47 9.76
CA ASN A 4 10.33 -32.87 10.57
C ASN A 4 9.81 -31.67 11.42
N THR A 5 9.40 -30.58 10.78
CA THR A 5 8.66 -29.51 11.44
C THR A 5 7.21 -29.95 11.50
N SER A 6 6.64 -30.02 12.73
CA SER A 6 5.24 -30.38 12.94
C SER A 6 4.35 -29.59 11.98
N PRO A 7 3.34 -30.22 11.33
CA PRO A 7 2.45 -29.55 10.35
C PRO A 7 1.80 -28.26 10.89
N HIS A 8 1.66 -28.16 12.21
CA HIS A 8 1.08 -26.99 12.87
C HIS A 8 2.04 -25.79 12.95
N ARG A 9 3.37 -25.99 12.98
CA ARG A 9 4.35 -24.90 13.17
C ARG A 9 4.32 -23.90 12.02
N ARG A 10 4.16 -24.34 10.77
CA ARG A 10 4.10 -23.46 9.59
C ARG A 10 2.94 -22.46 9.67
N TRP A 11 1.78 -22.89 10.23
CA TRP A 11 0.62 -22.00 10.39
C TRP A 11 0.84 -20.97 11.49
N TRP A 12 1.57 -21.30 12.57
CA TRP A 12 1.98 -20.32 13.57
C TRP A 12 2.99 -19.32 13.00
N VAL A 13 3.89 -19.75 12.12
CA VAL A 13 4.80 -18.87 11.38
C VAL A 13 4.00 -17.94 10.45
N LEU A 14 2.98 -18.43 9.77
CA LEU A 14 2.09 -17.61 8.93
C LEU A 14 1.28 -16.61 9.79
N ALA A 15 0.76 -17.05 10.93
CA ALA A 15 0.04 -16.18 11.86
C ALA A 15 0.93 -15.05 12.40
N SER A 16 2.17 -15.36 12.78
CA SER A 16 3.12 -14.34 13.22
C SER A 16 3.55 -13.39 12.10
N LEU A 17 3.71 -13.87 10.85
CA LEU A 17 3.90 -13.02 9.69
C LEU A 17 2.68 -12.12 9.45
N TRP A 18 1.48 -12.67 9.59
CA TRP A 18 0.22 -11.93 9.42
C TRP A 18 0.12 -10.78 10.45
N THR A 19 0.37 -11.05 11.74
CA THR A 19 0.34 -10.01 12.78
C THR A 19 1.39 -8.93 12.54
N LEU A 20 2.58 -9.32 12.08
CA LEU A 20 3.66 -8.41 11.74
C LEU A 20 3.29 -7.52 10.55
N TYR A 21 2.68 -8.08 9.51
CA TYR A 21 2.23 -7.31 8.35
C TYR A 21 0.95 -6.50 8.65
N ALA A 22 0.10 -6.95 9.58
CA ALA A 22 -1.00 -6.14 10.10
C ALA A 22 -0.49 -4.91 10.87
N SER A 23 0.56 -5.06 11.69
CA SER A 23 1.18 -3.93 12.38
C SER A 23 1.84 -2.93 11.42
N PHE A 24 2.37 -3.39 10.28
CA PHE A 24 2.78 -2.50 9.17
C PHE A 24 1.60 -1.64 8.72
N GLY A 25 0.45 -2.25 8.40
CA GLY A 25 -0.76 -1.52 7.98
C GLY A 25 -1.27 -0.55 9.05
N LEU A 26 -1.22 -0.98 10.33
CA LEU A 26 -1.64 -0.18 11.48
C LEU A 26 -0.81 1.11 11.60
N VAL A 27 0.52 1.02 11.58
CA VAL A 27 1.41 2.17 11.70
C VAL A 27 1.37 3.03 10.43
N ALA A 28 1.29 2.42 9.24
CA ALA A 28 1.15 3.16 7.98
C ALA A 28 -0.14 4.00 7.96
N GLY A 29 -1.26 3.46 8.44
CA GLY A 29 -2.57 4.11 8.47
C GLY A 29 -2.75 5.13 9.58
N SER A 30 -1.84 5.24 10.55
CA SER A 30 -2.04 5.96 11.80
C SER A 30 -2.31 7.46 11.66
N LEU A 31 -1.74 8.12 10.64
CA LEU A 31 -1.84 9.57 10.46
C LEU A 31 -3.18 9.99 9.84
N ALA A 32 -3.73 9.20 8.93
CA ALA A 32 -4.89 9.58 8.11
C ALA A 32 -6.14 9.97 8.93
N PRO A 33 -6.57 9.23 9.97
CA PRO A 33 -7.74 9.58 10.77
C PRO A 33 -7.52 10.76 11.72
N LEU A 34 -6.27 11.15 11.96
CA LEU A 34 -5.88 12.21 12.90
C LEU A 34 -5.22 13.41 12.22
N LEU A 35 -5.29 13.47 10.90
CA LEU A 35 -4.54 14.41 10.05
C LEU A 35 -4.74 15.87 10.48
N SER A 36 -5.98 16.33 10.65
CA SER A 36 -6.29 17.70 11.07
C SER A 36 -5.77 18.00 12.48
N HIS A 37 -5.87 17.04 13.42
CA HIS A 37 -5.37 17.22 14.78
C HIS A 37 -3.85 17.37 14.80
N ILE A 38 -3.14 16.49 14.12
CA ILE A 38 -1.67 16.51 14.02
C ILE A 38 -1.20 17.78 13.32
N ARG A 39 -1.83 18.13 12.19
CA ARG A 39 -1.49 19.31 11.40
C ARG A 39 -1.63 20.60 12.23
N ASN A 40 -2.73 20.73 12.96
CA ASN A 40 -3.01 21.91 13.79
C ASN A 40 -2.03 22.01 14.97
N ASP A 41 -1.78 20.89 15.66
CA ASP A 41 -0.88 20.83 16.81
C ASP A 41 0.59 21.15 16.44
N LEU A 42 1.06 20.66 15.30
CA LEU A 42 2.43 20.90 14.81
C LEU A 42 2.53 22.16 13.91
N ASN A 43 1.46 22.96 13.78
CA ASN A 43 1.39 24.16 12.92
C ASN A 43 1.87 23.89 11.47
N MET A 44 1.48 22.73 10.90
CA MET A 44 1.88 22.33 9.55
C MET A 44 0.93 22.90 8.49
N SER A 45 1.49 23.29 7.35
CA SER A 45 0.70 23.53 6.14
C SER A 45 0.14 22.22 5.58
N HIS A 46 -0.88 22.27 4.72
CA HIS A 46 -1.40 21.09 4.04
C HIS A 46 -0.33 20.46 3.14
N ALA A 47 0.51 21.28 2.47
CA ALA A 47 1.62 20.77 1.65
C ALA A 47 2.68 20.03 2.49
N ALA A 48 3.03 20.57 3.68
CA ALA A 48 3.96 19.90 4.60
C ALA A 48 3.39 18.57 5.12
N MET A 49 2.08 18.53 5.41
CA MET A 49 1.42 17.28 5.81
C MET A 49 1.36 16.26 4.66
N GLY A 50 1.08 16.70 3.45
CA GLY A 50 1.15 15.85 2.25
C GLY A 50 2.55 15.29 2.00
N ALA A 51 3.59 16.11 2.19
CA ALA A 51 4.98 15.67 2.12
C ALA A 51 5.31 14.64 3.22
N ALA A 52 4.78 14.82 4.44
CA ALA A 52 4.96 13.83 5.52
C ALA A 52 4.29 12.49 5.19
N LEU A 53 3.09 12.50 4.59
CA LEU A 53 2.42 11.28 4.11
C LEU A 53 3.22 10.58 3.00
N GLY A 54 3.91 11.33 2.13
CA GLY A 54 4.77 10.82 1.06
C GLY A 54 6.18 10.40 1.51
N ALA A 55 6.56 10.64 2.76
CA ALA A 55 7.93 10.40 3.24
C ALA A 55 8.30 8.91 3.23
N TRP A 56 7.39 8.03 3.63
CA TRP A 56 7.68 6.60 3.69
C TRP A 56 7.80 5.94 2.30
N PRO A 57 6.95 6.24 1.28
CA PRO A 57 7.15 5.71 -0.06
C PRO A 57 8.46 6.22 -0.68
N PHE A 58 8.84 7.47 -0.40
CA PHE A 58 10.10 8.06 -0.86
C PHE A 58 11.31 7.26 -0.35
N VAL A 59 11.40 7.01 0.95
CA VAL A 59 12.50 6.24 1.54
C VAL A 59 12.41 4.77 1.15
N TYR A 60 11.21 4.19 1.13
CA TYR A 60 10.99 2.82 0.67
C TYR A 60 11.57 2.59 -0.72
N LEU A 61 11.29 3.50 -1.66
CA LEU A 61 11.82 3.44 -3.02
C LEU A 61 13.36 3.47 -3.02
N ALA A 62 13.96 4.38 -2.26
CA ALA A 62 15.41 4.57 -2.22
C ALA A 62 16.16 3.34 -1.67
N VAL A 63 15.55 2.61 -0.70
CA VAL A 63 16.26 1.54 0.03
C VAL A 63 15.85 0.12 -0.36
N SER A 64 14.75 -0.07 -1.09
CA SER A 64 14.17 -1.40 -1.37
C SER A 64 15.16 -2.38 -2.02
N ALA A 65 15.96 -1.91 -2.98
CA ALA A 65 16.98 -2.73 -3.65
C ALA A 65 18.12 -3.14 -2.70
N VAL A 66 18.49 -2.27 -1.76
CA VAL A 66 19.52 -2.55 -0.74
C VAL A 66 18.98 -3.54 0.28
N VAL A 67 17.73 -3.35 0.73
CA VAL A 67 17.08 -4.24 1.69
C VAL A 67 16.95 -5.66 1.15
N GLY A 68 16.66 -5.85 -0.14
CA GLY A 68 16.67 -7.17 -0.77
C GLY A 68 18.00 -7.91 -0.58
N LYS A 69 19.12 -7.21 -0.83
CA LYS A 69 20.49 -7.77 -0.63
C LYS A 69 20.81 -8.01 0.85
N VAL A 70 20.33 -7.14 1.74
CA VAL A 70 20.49 -7.33 3.19
C VAL A 70 19.73 -8.57 3.65
N LEU A 71 18.48 -8.74 3.21
CA LEU A 71 17.66 -9.92 3.49
C LEU A 71 18.34 -11.23 3.04
N ASP A 72 19.02 -11.21 1.88
CA ASP A 72 19.76 -12.37 1.39
C ASP A 72 20.96 -12.74 2.29
N ARG A 73 21.57 -11.74 2.96
CA ARG A 73 22.71 -11.93 3.86
C ARG A 73 22.32 -12.31 5.28
N VAL A 74 21.35 -11.57 5.86
CA VAL A 74 20.97 -11.78 7.27
C VAL A 74 19.87 -12.82 7.46
N GLY A 75 19.25 -13.26 6.38
CA GLY A 75 18.12 -14.19 6.38
C GLY A 75 16.78 -13.54 6.70
N VAL A 76 15.71 -14.21 6.30
CA VAL A 76 14.32 -13.69 6.39
C VAL A 76 13.91 -13.47 7.85
N ARG A 77 14.34 -14.36 8.78
CA ARG A 77 13.98 -14.25 10.19
C ARG A 77 14.46 -12.95 10.83
N VAL A 78 15.74 -12.63 10.65
CA VAL A 78 16.35 -11.41 11.19
C VAL A 78 15.82 -10.19 10.46
N GLY A 79 15.69 -10.26 9.13
CA GLY A 79 15.17 -9.18 8.33
C GLY A 79 13.76 -8.74 8.72
N LEU A 80 12.83 -9.69 8.92
CA LEU A 80 11.47 -9.39 9.38
C LEU A 80 11.45 -8.78 10.79
N ALA A 81 12.33 -9.24 11.70
CA ALA A 81 12.47 -8.65 13.03
C ALA A 81 13.01 -7.19 12.96
N LEU A 82 14.00 -6.93 12.10
CA LEU A 82 14.50 -5.57 11.84
C LEU A 82 13.39 -4.67 11.26
N GLY A 83 12.61 -5.18 10.32
CA GLY A 83 11.46 -4.47 9.77
C GLY A 83 10.46 -4.07 10.85
N ALA A 84 10.09 -5.00 11.74
CA ALA A 84 9.19 -4.73 12.87
C ALA A 84 9.77 -3.68 13.83
N ALA A 85 11.06 -3.77 14.15
CA ALA A 85 11.74 -2.81 15.03
C ALA A 85 11.74 -1.39 14.43
N LEU A 86 12.05 -1.25 13.12
CA LEU A 86 12.03 0.04 12.43
C LEU A 86 10.61 0.62 12.33
N ILE A 87 9.60 -0.20 12.10
CA ILE A 87 8.20 0.23 12.08
C ILE A 87 7.75 0.68 13.48
N GLY A 88 8.07 -0.09 14.51
CA GLY A 88 7.79 0.30 15.90
C GLY A 88 8.53 1.59 16.28
N MET A 89 9.81 1.72 15.92
CA MET A 89 10.60 2.95 16.10
C MET A 89 9.95 4.14 15.41
N SER A 90 9.51 3.99 14.16
CA SER A 90 8.76 5.05 13.46
C SER A 90 7.53 5.51 14.23
N GLY A 91 6.73 4.57 14.77
CA GLY A 91 5.56 4.92 15.57
C GLY A 91 5.93 5.69 16.84
N LEU A 92 6.97 5.27 17.57
CA LEU A 92 7.47 5.99 18.75
C LEU A 92 7.96 7.39 18.40
N LEU A 93 8.75 7.53 17.32
CA LEU A 93 9.24 8.82 16.86
C LEU A 93 8.11 9.75 16.39
N ARG A 94 7.04 9.21 15.79
CA ARG A 94 5.82 10.01 15.48
C ARG A 94 5.19 10.55 16.76
N GLY A 95 5.07 9.72 17.79
CA GLY A 95 4.56 10.16 19.11
C GLY A 95 5.45 11.20 19.80
N ALA A 96 6.76 11.20 19.54
CA ALA A 96 7.71 12.17 20.07
C ALA A 96 7.86 13.44 19.21
N ALA A 97 7.21 13.52 18.03
CA ALA A 97 7.39 14.62 17.10
C ALA A 97 6.86 15.95 17.67
N GLN A 98 7.71 16.99 17.63
CA GLN A 98 7.44 18.35 18.08
C GLN A 98 7.31 19.34 16.91
N SER A 99 7.54 18.90 15.69
CA SER A 99 7.53 19.71 14.47
C SER A 99 7.17 18.90 13.24
N GLY A 100 6.78 19.57 12.17
CA GLY A 100 6.51 18.92 10.88
C GLY A 100 7.72 18.18 10.31
N THR A 101 8.93 18.73 10.47
CA THR A 101 10.18 18.06 10.06
C THR A 101 10.43 16.81 10.90
N GLY A 102 10.21 16.88 12.23
CA GLY A 102 10.31 15.71 13.10
C GLY A 102 9.32 14.61 12.71
N LEU A 103 8.09 14.98 12.38
CA LEU A 103 7.09 14.02 11.88
C LEU A 103 7.51 13.41 10.54
N TRP A 104 8.02 14.23 9.60
CA TRP A 104 8.50 13.75 8.31
C TRP A 104 9.62 12.72 8.48
N LEU A 105 10.60 13.00 9.31
CA LEU A 105 11.70 12.07 9.64
C LEU A 105 11.19 10.80 10.31
N ALA A 106 10.25 10.91 11.23
CA ALA A 106 9.62 9.76 11.89
C ALA A 106 8.90 8.85 10.88
N VAL A 107 8.18 9.43 9.91
CA VAL A 107 7.52 8.68 8.83
C VAL A 107 8.55 8.10 7.85
N ALA A 108 9.66 8.79 7.59
CA ALA A 108 10.76 8.30 6.76
C ALA A 108 11.38 7.01 7.33
N VAL A 109 11.52 6.90 8.67
CA VAL A 109 11.99 5.67 9.34
C VAL A 109 11.10 4.47 9.04
N PHE A 110 9.78 4.66 8.90
CA PHE A 110 8.88 3.59 8.44
C PHE A 110 9.27 3.07 7.05
N GLY A 111 9.66 3.99 6.15
CA GLY A 111 10.13 3.65 4.81
C GLY A 111 11.38 2.74 4.80
N LEU A 112 12.23 2.82 5.83
CA LEU A 112 13.38 1.90 6.00
C LEU A 112 12.91 0.48 6.38
N GLY A 113 11.88 0.37 7.24
CA GLY A 113 11.39 -0.91 7.77
C GLY A 113 10.47 -1.65 6.79
N GLY A 114 9.70 -0.92 6.00
CA GLY A 114 8.68 -1.46 5.10
C GLY A 114 9.18 -2.54 4.15
N PRO A 115 10.27 -2.31 3.40
CA PRO A 115 10.80 -3.29 2.46
C PRO A 115 11.21 -4.62 3.09
N PHE A 116 11.69 -4.63 4.37
CA PHE A 116 12.00 -5.89 5.06
C PHE A 116 10.79 -6.79 5.17
N ILE A 117 9.61 -6.22 5.43
CA ILE A 117 8.38 -7.01 5.57
C ILE A 117 7.84 -7.40 4.20
N SER A 118 7.69 -6.46 3.28
CA SER A 118 7.06 -6.71 1.98
C SER A 118 7.89 -7.61 1.06
N ILE A 119 9.21 -7.53 1.11
CA ILE A 119 10.13 -8.42 0.37
C ILE A 119 10.34 -9.75 1.13
N GLY A 120 10.37 -9.68 2.46
CA GLY A 120 10.59 -10.85 3.32
C GLY A 120 9.39 -11.81 3.34
N ALA A 121 8.16 -11.32 3.30
CA ALA A 121 6.96 -12.13 3.37
C ALA A 121 6.86 -13.20 2.27
N PRO A 122 6.97 -12.88 0.96
CA PRO A 122 6.95 -13.91 -0.08
C PRO A 122 8.14 -14.88 0.03
N LYS A 123 9.33 -14.41 0.43
CA LYS A 123 10.49 -15.29 0.69
C LYS A 123 10.21 -16.28 1.80
N LEU A 124 9.58 -15.84 2.90
CA LEU A 124 9.19 -16.73 4.00
C LEU A 124 8.21 -17.81 3.52
N VAL A 125 7.19 -17.42 2.76
CA VAL A 125 6.20 -18.38 2.25
C VAL A 125 6.83 -19.44 1.36
N THR A 126 7.80 -19.08 0.51
CA THR A 126 8.51 -20.07 -0.31
C THR A 126 9.36 -21.04 0.49
N GLN A 127 9.84 -20.65 1.69
CA GLN A 127 10.62 -21.50 2.58
C GLN A 127 9.77 -22.48 3.42
N TRP A 128 8.54 -22.09 3.76
CA TRP A 128 7.71 -22.83 4.71
C TRP A 128 6.54 -23.58 4.09
N PHE A 129 6.12 -23.22 2.86
CA PHE A 129 4.93 -23.78 2.22
C PHE A 129 5.27 -24.46 0.90
N THR A 130 4.63 -25.62 0.68
CA THR A 130 4.72 -26.33 -0.61
C THR A 130 4.09 -25.49 -1.73
N SER A 131 4.44 -25.77 -3.00
CA SER A 131 3.91 -25.06 -4.16
C SER A 131 2.37 -25.04 -4.19
N GLN A 132 1.72 -26.11 -3.72
CA GLN A 132 0.25 -26.22 -3.66
C GLN A 132 -0.37 -25.31 -2.58
N GLU A 133 0.32 -25.05 -1.48
CA GLU A 133 -0.17 -24.27 -0.35
C GLU A 133 0.21 -22.79 -0.42
N ARG A 134 1.19 -22.42 -1.25
CA ARG A 134 1.70 -21.04 -1.37
C ARG A 134 0.59 -20.06 -1.72
N GLY A 135 -0.32 -20.44 -2.62
CA GLY A 135 -1.44 -19.58 -3.00
C GLY A 135 -2.31 -19.18 -1.81
N LEU A 136 -2.65 -20.15 -0.94
CA LEU A 136 -3.42 -19.89 0.28
C LEU A 136 -2.62 -19.01 1.26
N ALA A 137 -1.35 -19.33 1.50
CA ALA A 137 -0.51 -18.57 2.43
C ALA A 137 -0.33 -17.11 1.97
N VAL A 138 -0.11 -16.87 0.67
CA VAL A 138 -0.05 -15.53 0.07
C VAL A 138 -1.38 -14.81 0.23
N GLY A 139 -2.50 -15.47 -0.08
CA GLY A 139 -3.84 -14.91 0.12
C GLY A 139 -4.07 -14.44 1.56
N VAL A 140 -3.70 -15.29 2.54
CA VAL A 140 -3.85 -14.97 3.97
C VAL A 140 -2.99 -13.75 4.35
N TYR A 141 -1.68 -13.76 4.13
CA TYR A 141 -0.86 -12.65 4.61
C TYR A 141 -1.12 -11.33 3.87
N SER A 142 -1.58 -11.39 2.62
CA SER A 142 -1.88 -10.19 1.82
C SER A 142 -3.09 -9.39 2.36
N THR A 143 -3.95 -10.02 3.17
CA THR A 143 -5.06 -9.30 3.84
C THR A 143 -4.58 -8.43 5.01
N ALA A 144 -3.45 -8.78 5.60
CA ALA A 144 -2.98 -8.21 6.87
C ALA A 144 -2.77 -6.68 6.83
N PRO A 145 -2.09 -6.08 5.83
CA PRO A 145 -1.91 -4.63 5.79
C PRO A 145 -3.24 -3.87 5.71
N SER A 146 -4.21 -4.40 4.97
CA SER A 146 -5.54 -3.79 4.85
C SER A 146 -6.30 -3.85 6.18
N VAL A 147 -6.23 -4.97 6.89
CA VAL A 147 -6.84 -5.10 8.22
C VAL A 147 -6.17 -4.15 9.20
N GLY A 148 -4.84 -4.07 9.22
CA GLY A 148 -4.12 -3.11 10.06
C GLY A 148 -4.52 -1.66 9.78
N TRP A 149 -4.66 -1.30 8.50
CA TRP A 149 -5.12 0.02 8.09
C TRP A 149 -6.55 0.32 8.55
N ILE A 150 -7.47 -0.63 8.37
CA ILE A 150 -8.86 -0.53 8.87
C ILE A 150 -8.86 -0.31 10.38
N VAL A 151 -8.08 -1.08 11.13
CA VAL A 151 -7.96 -0.92 12.59
C VAL A 151 -7.44 0.49 12.93
N ALA A 152 -6.41 0.99 12.24
CA ALA A 152 -5.91 2.34 12.45
C ALA A 152 -7.00 3.40 12.27
N LEU A 153 -7.78 3.33 11.20
CA LEU A 153 -8.87 4.27 10.92
C LEU A 153 -9.94 4.26 12.02
N VAL A 154 -10.35 3.06 12.44
CA VAL A 154 -11.48 2.89 13.36
C VAL A 154 -11.10 3.20 14.80
N VAL A 155 -9.86 2.85 15.21
CA VAL A 155 -9.44 2.89 16.62
C VAL A 155 -8.71 4.19 16.98
N ALA A 156 -8.14 4.92 16.02
CA ALA A 156 -7.30 6.08 16.30
C ALA A 156 -8.05 7.22 17.04
N ASP A 157 -9.24 7.63 16.57
CA ASP A 157 -9.99 8.71 17.22
C ASP A 157 -10.54 8.32 18.60
N PRO A 158 -11.11 7.11 18.82
CA PRO A 158 -11.41 6.62 20.16
C PRO A 158 -10.23 6.66 21.14
N LEU A 159 -9.04 6.17 20.69
CA LEU A 159 -7.83 6.23 21.52
C LEU A 159 -7.39 7.66 21.80
N ARG A 160 -7.42 8.54 20.78
CA ARG A 160 -7.11 9.96 20.98
C ARG A 160 -8.03 10.59 22.00
N THR A 161 -9.32 10.29 21.94
CA THR A 161 -10.31 10.81 22.89
C THR A 161 -10.06 10.27 24.31
N PHE A 162 -9.68 9.00 24.43
CA PHE A 162 -9.37 8.35 25.71
C PHE A 162 -8.10 8.93 26.37
N PHE A 163 -7.03 9.11 25.59
CA PHE A 163 -5.75 9.61 26.10
C PHE A 163 -5.66 11.15 26.13
N GLY A 164 -6.55 11.86 25.45
CA GLY A 164 -6.51 13.30 25.32
C GLY A 164 -5.49 13.86 24.32
N ASP A 165 -4.60 13.01 23.76
CA ASP A 165 -3.53 13.42 22.85
C ASP A 165 -3.32 12.34 21.75
N TRP A 166 -3.12 12.79 20.50
CA TRP A 166 -2.81 11.93 19.34
C TRP A 166 -1.47 11.19 19.47
N ARG A 167 -0.54 11.73 20.23
CA ARG A 167 0.80 11.13 20.44
C ARG A 167 0.72 9.74 21.06
N TRP A 168 -0.17 9.57 22.02
CA TRP A 168 -0.39 8.26 22.66
C TRP A 168 -0.98 7.22 21.73
N VAL A 169 -1.75 7.66 20.72
CA VAL A 169 -2.20 6.74 19.65
C VAL A 169 -1.01 6.18 18.87
N MET A 170 -0.05 7.04 18.51
CA MET A 170 1.17 6.62 17.81
C MET A 170 1.98 5.63 18.66
N VAL A 171 2.14 5.93 19.95
CA VAL A 171 2.83 5.03 20.90
C VAL A 171 2.10 3.68 21.04
N THR A 172 0.77 3.68 21.13
CA THR A 172 -0.03 2.44 21.21
C THR A 172 0.17 1.58 19.95
N PHE A 173 0.16 2.17 18.77
CA PHE A 173 0.38 1.44 17.52
C PHE A 173 1.83 0.97 17.37
N ALA A 174 2.78 1.75 17.86
CA ALA A 174 4.19 1.34 17.95
C ALA A 174 4.37 0.11 18.84
N LEU A 175 3.74 0.10 20.02
CA LEU A 175 3.77 -1.04 20.94
C LEU A 175 3.17 -2.29 20.29
N ALA A 176 2.06 -2.17 19.56
CA ALA A 176 1.50 -3.28 18.81
C ALA A 176 2.49 -3.85 17.78
N SER A 177 3.27 -2.97 17.11
CA SER A 177 4.32 -3.40 16.17
C SER A 177 5.48 -4.10 16.91
N VAL A 178 5.92 -3.58 18.05
CA VAL A 178 6.95 -4.22 18.87
C VAL A 178 6.48 -5.61 19.36
N LEU A 179 5.26 -5.70 19.88
CA LEU A 179 4.69 -6.98 20.32
C LEU A 179 4.58 -8.00 19.19
N SER A 180 4.18 -7.56 17.98
CA SER A 180 4.15 -8.44 16.81
C SER A 180 5.56 -8.90 16.42
N GLY A 181 6.56 -8.04 16.54
CA GLY A 181 7.98 -8.38 16.35
C GLY A 181 8.49 -9.39 17.38
N LEU A 182 8.13 -9.23 18.65
CA LEU A 182 8.46 -10.19 19.71
C LEU A 182 7.78 -11.55 19.48
N PHE A 183 6.50 -11.54 19.10
CA PHE A 183 5.78 -12.75 18.70
C PHE A 183 6.47 -13.45 17.53
N TRP A 184 6.90 -12.69 16.51
CA TRP A 184 7.70 -13.21 15.39
C TRP A 184 9.01 -13.85 15.85
N ILE A 185 9.77 -13.20 16.73
CA ILE A 185 11.03 -13.74 17.25
C ILE A 185 10.81 -15.05 18.02
N GLY A 186 9.70 -15.13 18.79
CA GLY A 186 9.35 -16.33 19.58
C GLY A 186 8.92 -17.52 18.71
N VAL A 187 8.19 -17.28 17.63
CA VAL A 187 7.60 -18.33 16.78
C VAL A 187 8.40 -18.54 15.50
N GLY A 188 8.94 -17.47 14.93
CA GLY A 188 9.63 -17.46 13.64
C GLY A 188 10.91 -18.29 13.68
N GLY A 189 10.84 -19.53 13.20
CA GLY A 189 12.01 -20.38 13.04
C GLY A 189 12.75 -20.06 11.74
N SER A 190 14.08 -20.15 11.74
CA SER A 190 14.84 -20.33 10.52
C SER A 190 14.59 -21.74 9.98
N ASN A 191 14.19 -21.86 8.73
CA ASN A 191 14.27 -23.15 8.04
C ASN A 191 15.65 -23.21 7.38
N PRO A 192 16.55 -24.13 7.78
CA PRO A 192 17.92 -24.16 7.27
C PRO A 192 18.05 -24.55 5.79
N ALA A 193 16.98 -24.92 5.14
CA ALA A 193 17.03 -25.65 3.88
C ALA A 193 16.47 -24.88 2.68
N THR A 194 16.91 -23.68 2.41
CA THR A 194 16.83 -23.19 1.01
C THR A 194 17.83 -22.05 0.83
N GLU A 195 19.05 -22.37 0.44
CA GLU A 195 19.91 -21.43 -0.27
C GLU A 195 19.18 -21.05 -1.55
N MET A 196 18.61 -19.84 -1.58
CA MET A 196 18.05 -19.31 -2.80
C MET A 196 19.20 -19.03 -3.77
N SER A 197 19.14 -19.67 -4.94
CA SER A 197 19.99 -19.29 -6.06
C SER A 197 19.94 -17.77 -6.28
N PRO A 198 21.09 -17.11 -6.48
CA PRO A 198 21.13 -15.69 -6.76
C PRO A 198 20.21 -15.39 -7.95
N SER A 199 19.32 -14.42 -7.80
CA SER A 199 18.57 -13.88 -8.91
C SER A 199 19.57 -13.46 -10.00
N GLN A 200 19.51 -14.07 -11.16
CA GLN A 200 20.32 -13.66 -12.29
C GLN A 200 19.99 -12.20 -12.61
N ASN A 201 20.99 -11.33 -12.49
CA ASN A 201 20.89 -9.92 -12.90
C ASN A 201 20.78 -9.84 -14.43
N GLU A 202 19.64 -10.21 -15.00
CA GLU A 202 19.36 -9.88 -16.38
C GLU A 202 19.17 -8.36 -16.53
N SER A 203 19.80 -7.81 -17.56
CA SER A 203 19.83 -6.36 -17.80
C SER A 203 18.40 -5.77 -17.90
N ASN A 204 18.07 -4.85 -16.99
CA ASN A 204 16.81 -4.09 -17.00
C ASN A 204 16.62 -3.24 -18.26
N SER A 205 17.68 -3.00 -19.05
CA SER A 205 17.64 -2.17 -20.27
C SER A 205 16.68 -2.71 -21.31
N ALA A 206 16.56 -4.02 -21.46
CA ALA A 206 15.64 -4.64 -22.42
C ALA A 206 14.16 -4.40 -22.07
N LEU A 207 13.82 -4.29 -20.77
CA LEU A 207 12.46 -3.99 -20.30
C LEU A 207 12.09 -2.53 -20.52
N TRP A 208 13.03 -1.58 -20.32
CA TRP A 208 12.82 -0.15 -20.59
C TRP A 208 12.61 0.14 -22.07
N GLY A 209 13.21 -0.65 -22.97
CA GLY A 209 13.03 -0.55 -24.42
C GLY A 209 11.62 -0.94 -24.92
N ASP A 210 10.84 -1.68 -24.10
CA ASP A 210 9.50 -2.13 -24.51
C ASP A 210 8.44 -1.06 -24.27
N PRO A 211 7.76 -0.57 -25.32
CA PRO A 211 6.70 0.43 -25.20
C PRO A 211 5.53 -0.04 -24.31
N THR A 212 5.24 -1.35 -24.27
CA THR A 212 4.19 -1.94 -23.45
C THR A 212 4.56 -1.87 -21.97
N VAL A 213 5.80 -2.25 -21.64
CA VAL A 213 6.29 -2.16 -20.25
C VAL A 213 6.29 -0.70 -19.80
N ARG A 214 6.80 0.24 -20.60
CA ARG A 214 6.77 1.68 -20.25
C ARG A 214 5.36 2.21 -19.95
N ARG A 215 4.36 1.79 -20.70
CA ARG A 215 2.95 2.18 -20.46
C ARG A 215 2.42 1.57 -19.17
N LEU A 216 2.78 0.33 -18.87
CA LEU A 216 2.41 -0.32 -17.61
C LEU A 216 3.11 0.34 -16.41
N LEU A 217 4.36 0.80 -16.56
CA LEU A 217 5.04 1.59 -15.54
C LEU A 217 4.35 2.95 -15.32
N PHE A 218 3.96 3.62 -16.39
CA PHE A 218 3.17 4.85 -16.30
C PHE A 218 1.82 4.60 -15.61
N LEU A 219 1.13 3.52 -15.95
CA LEU A 219 -0.10 3.12 -15.29
C LEU A 219 0.13 2.83 -13.80
N ALA A 220 1.23 2.16 -13.44
CA ALA A 220 1.61 1.93 -12.05
C ALA A 220 1.78 3.25 -11.28
N PHE A 221 2.49 4.22 -11.86
CA PHE A 221 2.61 5.56 -11.29
C PHE A 221 1.24 6.18 -10.99
N MET A 222 0.31 6.15 -11.96
CA MET A 222 -1.03 6.72 -11.80
C MET A 222 -1.87 5.99 -10.74
N ILE A 223 -1.82 4.65 -10.70
CA ILE A 223 -2.52 3.82 -9.72
C ILE A 223 -2.06 4.18 -8.30
N PHE A 224 -0.76 4.24 -8.08
CA PHE A 224 -0.20 4.53 -6.77
C PHE A 224 -0.38 5.99 -6.37
N PHE A 225 -0.31 6.92 -7.35
CA PHE A 225 -0.64 8.33 -7.13
C PHE A 225 -2.04 8.48 -6.51
N VAL A 226 -3.06 7.96 -7.19
CA VAL A 226 -4.45 8.01 -6.69
C VAL A 226 -4.60 7.20 -5.41
N GLY A 227 -3.99 6.02 -5.36
CA GLY A 227 -4.04 5.11 -4.23
C GLY A 227 -3.54 5.73 -2.93
N HIS A 228 -2.31 6.26 -2.93
CA HIS A 228 -1.70 6.87 -1.74
C HIS A 228 -2.34 8.21 -1.38
N ALA A 229 -2.70 9.03 -2.39
CA ALA A 229 -3.42 10.28 -2.17
C ALA A 229 -4.74 10.05 -1.41
N LEU A 230 -5.59 9.14 -1.91
CA LEU A 230 -6.86 8.81 -1.26
C LEU A 230 -6.65 8.12 0.09
N THR A 231 -5.65 7.26 0.21
CA THR A 231 -5.36 6.58 1.48
C THR A 231 -5.00 7.58 2.59
N GLY A 232 -4.25 8.63 2.26
CA GLY A 232 -3.86 9.66 3.22
C GLY A 232 -4.94 10.71 3.47
N TRP A 233 -5.63 11.18 2.41
CA TRP A 233 -6.48 12.36 2.48
C TRP A 233 -7.99 12.10 2.51
N MET A 234 -8.47 10.89 2.16
CA MET A 234 -9.91 10.61 2.07
C MET A 234 -10.66 10.84 3.38
N PRO A 235 -10.14 10.46 4.58
CA PRO A 235 -10.81 10.81 5.84
C PRO A 235 -10.99 12.32 6.02
N GLU A 236 -9.97 13.11 5.67
CA GLU A 236 -9.99 14.58 5.77
C GLU A 236 -10.95 15.19 4.73
N MET A 237 -10.96 14.67 3.49
CA MET A 237 -11.93 15.10 2.46
C MET A 237 -13.37 14.88 2.91
N LEU A 238 -13.68 13.75 3.51
CA LEU A 238 -15.00 13.44 4.05
C LEU A 238 -15.33 14.31 5.28
N HIS A 239 -14.34 14.53 6.17
CA HIS A 239 -14.50 15.35 7.36
C HIS A 239 -14.68 16.85 7.04
N SER A 240 -14.13 17.33 5.94
CA SER A 240 -14.38 18.71 5.48
C SER A 240 -15.83 18.96 5.01
N GLY A 241 -16.60 17.89 4.84
CA GLY A 241 -18.03 17.88 4.55
C GLY A 241 -18.88 17.53 5.79
N PRO A 242 -19.98 16.79 5.61
CA PRO A 242 -20.97 16.54 6.65
C PRO A 242 -20.59 15.45 7.66
N TRP A 243 -19.42 14.81 7.54
CA TRP A 243 -19.03 13.70 8.38
C TRP A 243 -18.22 14.13 9.60
N SER A 244 -18.52 13.57 10.76
CA SER A 244 -17.63 13.67 11.92
C SER A 244 -16.30 12.96 11.63
N THR A 245 -15.23 13.30 12.36
CA THR A 245 -13.92 12.63 12.25
C THR A 245 -14.08 11.12 12.31
N ARG A 246 -14.85 10.61 13.28
CA ARG A 246 -15.14 9.18 13.43
C ARG A 246 -15.94 8.62 12.26
N GLY A 247 -16.99 9.32 11.79
CA GLY A 247 -17.80 8.89 10.65
C GLY A 247 -17.01 8.81 9.37
N ALA A 248 -16.15 9.80 9.08
CA ALA A 248 -15.25 9.81 7.93
C ALA A 248 -14.26 8.64 7.97
N ALA A 249 -13.69 8.35 9.14
CA ALA A 249 -12.77 7.23 9.33
C ALA A 249 -13.45 5.86 9.12
N TRP A 250 -14.64 5.67 9.69
CA TRP A 250 -15.42 4.43 9.49
C TRP A 250 -15.85 4.25 8.05
N LEU A 251 -16.30 5.32 7.38
CA LEU A 251 -16.66 5.25 5.97
C LEU A 251 -15.47 4.91 5.10
N THR A 252 -14.30 5.52 5.35
CA THR A 252 -13.05 5.17 4.65
C THR A 252 -12.67 3.71 4.88
N ALA A 253 -12.76 3.24 6.12
CA ALA A 253 -12.47 1.85 6.48
C ALA A 253 -13.40 0.86 5.76
N SER A 254 -14.70 1.16 5.66
CA SER A 254 -15.67 0.35 4.93
C SER A 254 -15.34 0.26 3.44
N GLY A 255 -14.90 1.37 2.83
CA GLY A 255 -14.42 1.38 1.45
C GLY A 255 -13.22 0.46 1.24
N ILE A 256 -12.26 0.44 2.17
CA ILE A 256 -11.12 -0.50 2.11
C ILE A 256 -11.62 -1.95 2.21
N ALA A 257 -12.53 -2.23 3.15
CA ALA A 257 -13.07 -3.58 3.33
C ALA A 257 -13.76 -4.10 2.07
N VAL A 258 -14.64 -3.29 1.45
CA VAL A 258 -15.29 -3.59 0.17
C VAL A 258 -14.24 -3.76 -0.94
N GLY A 259 -13.20 -2.93 -0.94
CA GLY A 259 -12.09 -3.03 -1.89
C GLY A 259 -11.30 -4.33 -1.77
N VAL A 260 -11.06 -4.82 -0.56
CA VAL A 260 -10.40 -6.13 -0.33
C VAL A 260 -11.25 -7.25 -0.95
N VAL A 261 -12.56 -7.26 -0.73
CA VAL A 261 -13.46 -8.23 -1.35
C VAL A 261 -13.38 -8.12 -2.88
N GLY A 262 -13.43 -6.91 -3.43
CA GLY A 262 -13.27 -6.65 -4.87
C GLY A 262 -11.94 -7.20 -5.43
N SER A 263 -10.84 -6.99 -4.72
CA SER A 263 -9.51 -7.45 -5.15
C SER A 263 -9.34 -8.98 -5.16
N LEU A 264 -10.09 -9.68 -4.31
CA LEU A 264 -10.12 -11.15 -4.29
C LEU A 264 -11.01 -11.72 -5.41
N LEU A 265 -12.07 -11.01 -5.78
CA LEU A 265 -13.07 -11.52 -6.70
C LEU A 265 -12.81 -11.12 -8.16
N ILE A 266 -12.43 -9.86 -8.42
CA ILE A 266 -12.38 -9.31 -9.78
C ILE A 266 -11.23 -9.91 -10.59
N PRO A 267 -9.96 -9.92 -10.14
CA PRO A 267 -8.84 -10.35 -10.98
C PRO A 267 -8.97 -11.80 -11.46
N GLY A 268 -9.49 -12.69 -10.61
CA GLY A 268 -9.64 -14.10 -10.92
C GLY A 268 -10.82 -14.42 -11.84
N ARG A 269 -11.83 -13.54 -11.94
CA ARG A 269 -13.02 -13.74 -12.76
C ARG A 269 -12.97 -13.04 -14.12
N VAL A 270 -12.04 -12.10 -14.29
CA VAL A 270 -11.92 -11.34 -15.54
C VAL A 270 -11.01 -12.07 -16.52
N ALA A 271 -11.56 -12.47 -17.65
CA ALA A 271 -10.80 -13.09 -18.74
C ALA A 271 -9.64 -12.16 -19.18
N PRO A 272 -8.47 -12.70 -19.56
CA PRO A 272 -7.29 -11.91 -19.91
C PRO A 272 -7.58 -10.78 -20.92
N GLN A 273 -8.34 -11.07 -21.98
CA GLN A 273 -8.70 -10.13 -23.04
C GLN A 273 -9.63 -9.00 -22.55
N ALA A 274 -10.39 -9.23 -21.47
CA ALA A 274 -11.30 -8.24 -20.90
C ALA A 274 -10.63 -7.33 -19.86
N ARG A 275 -9.45 -7.67 -19.33
CA ARG A 275 -8.75 -6.92 -18.27
C ARG A 275 -8.56 -5.44 -18.59
N PRO A 276 -8.07 -5.04 -19.78
CA PRO A 276 -7.96 -3.62 -20.12
C PRO A 276 -9.29 -2.89 -20.12
N LYS A 277 -10.36 -3.50 -20.66
CA LYS A 277 -11.72 -2.92 -20.71
C LYS A 277 -12.28 -2.72 -19.28
N VAL A 278 -12.07 -3.70 -18.40
CA VAL A 278 -12.50 -3.60 -17.00
C VAL A 278 -11.74 -2.48 -16.29
N LEU A 279 -10.43 -2.33 -16.51
CA LEU A 279 -9.64 -1.22 -15.96
C LEU A 279 -10.13 0.14 -16.48
N VAL A 280 -10.49 0.26 -17.78
CA VAL A 280 -11.11 1.48 -18.32
C VAL A 280 -12.38 1.82 -17.56
N ALA A 281 -13.28 0.85 -17.37
CA ALA A 281 -14.53 1.06 -16.63
C ALA A 281 -14.25 1.43 -15.16
N MET A 282 -13.31 0.75 -14.51
CA MET A 282 -12.93 1.02 -13.11
C MET A 282 -12.38 2.45 -12.95
N PHE A 283 -11.44 2.89 -13.80
CA PHE A 283 -10.89 4.24 -13.71
C PHE A 283 -11.89 5.31 -14.15
N GLY A 284 -12.77 5.02 -15.10
CA GLY A 284 -13.89 5.90 -15.43
C GLY A 284 -14.84 6.08 -14.25
N ALA A 285 -15.20 5.00 -13.57
CA ALA A 285 -16.00 5.05 -12.36
C ALA A 285 -15.28 5.81 -11.22
N MET A 286 -13.96 5.61 -11.06
CA MET A 286 -13.14 6.35 -10.10
C MET A 286 -13.18 7.85 -10.38
N ALA A 287 -13.02 8.27 -11.64
CA ALA A 287 -13.01 9.68 -12.04
C ALA A 287 -14.32 10.40 -11.67
N VAL A 288 -15.45 9.70 -11.72
CA VAL A 288 -16.75 10.22 -11.28
C VAL A 288 -16.88 10.14 -9.76
N ALA A 289 -16.51 9.01 -9.16
CA ALA A 289 -16.74 8.75 -7.74
C ALA A 289 -15.95 9.72 -6.83
N VAL A 290 -14.74 10.18 -7.24
CA VAL A 290 -13.95 11.12 -6.42
C VAL A 290 -14.65 12.48 -6.27
N TRP A 291 -15.44 12.92 -7.24
CA TRP A 291 -16.24 14.15 -7.13
C TRP A 291 -17.31 14.05 -6.06
N ALA A 292 -17.90 12.87 -5.88
CA ALA A 292 -18.91 12.67 -4.85
C ALA A 292 -18.38 12.92 -3.44
N LEU A 293 -17.07 12.80 -3.20
CA LEU A 293 -16.47 13.06 -1.88
C LEU A 293 -16.68 14.50 -1.38
N VAL A 294 -16.87 15.47 -2.27
CA VAL A 294 -16.90 16.91 -1.93
C VAL A 294 -18.19 17.61 -2.31
N ILE A 295 -18.99 17.10 -3.26
CA ILE A 295 -20.13 17.84 -3.83
C ILE A 295 -21.49 17.16 -3.67
N THR A 296 -21.58 16.02 -3.00
CA THR A 296 -22.83 15.24 -2.96
C THR A 296 -23.34 14.99 -1.53
N PRO A 297 -24.64 14.64 -1.40
CA PRO A 297 -25.19 14.20 -0.12
C PRO A 297 -24.50 12.92 0.41
N GLN A 298 -24.57 12.73 1.73
CA GLN A 298 -23.93 11.60 2.44
C GLN A 298 -24.20 10.22 1.81
N MET A 299 -25.44 9.95 1.38
CA MET A 299 -25.80 8.65 0.79
C MET A 299 -25.00 8.37 -0.51
N VAL A 300 -24.79 9.38 -1.33
CA VAL A 300 -24.00 9.25 -2.58
C VAL A 300 -22.52 9.06 -2.25
N GLN A 301 -22.01 9.73 -1.20
CA GLN A 301 -20.63 9.55 -0.72
C GLN A 301 -20.38 8.11 -0.25
N VAL A 302 -21.35 7.45 0.40
CA VAL A 302 -21.23 6.02 0.79
C VAL A 302 -21.00 5.12 -0.44
N ILE A 303 -21.81 5.30 -1.47
CA ILE A 303 -21.66 4.54 -2.72
C ILE A 303 -20.32 4.85 -3.39
N ALA A 304 -19.95 6.12 -3.46
CA ALA A 304 -18.69 6.56 -4.06
C ALA A 304 -17.47 5.96 -3.34
N VAL A 305 -17.47 5.96 -2.01
CA VAL A 305 -16.37 5.36 -1.23
C VAL A 305 -16.27 3.85 -1.46
N ALA A 306 -17.39 3.14 -1.62
CA ALA A 306 -17.38 1.72 -1.99
C ALA A 306 -16.76 1.51 -3.38
N VAL A 307 -17.17 2.31 -4.39
CA VAL A 307 -16.59 2.28 -5.75
C VAL A 307 -15.09 2.59 -5.71
N ILE A 308 -14.70 3.67 -5.04
CA ILE A 308 -13.29 4.05 -4.84
C ILE A 308 -12.50 2.91 -4.21
N GLY A 309 -13.04 2.28 -3.16
CA GLY A 309 -12.41 1.15 -2.48
C GLY A 309 -12.15 -0.01 -3.42
N VAL A 310 -13.16 -0.45 -4.17
CA VAL A 310 -13.04 -1.54 -5.16
C VAL A 310 -11.99 -1.22 -6.21
N VAL A 311 -12.06 -0.03 -6.82
CA VAL A 311 -11.11 0.35 -7.87
C VAL A 311 -9.69 0.43 -7.33
N ARG A 312 -9.49 1.11 -6.21
CA ARG A 312 -8.17 1.33 -5.62
C ARG A 312 -7.47 0.02 -5.26
N VAL A 313 -8.15 -0.89 -4.56
CA VAL A 313 -7.54 -2.13 -4.07
C VAL A 313 -7.37 -3.17 -5.18
N SER A 314 -8.26 -3.18 -6.19
CA SER A 314 -8.20 -4.16 -7.30
C SER A 314 -7.28 -3.73 -8.44
N SER A 315 -6.93 -2.44 -8.57
CA SER A 315 -6.16 -1.94 -9.72
C SER A 315 -4.74 -2.50 -9.78
N VAL A 316 -4.05 -2.64 -8.63
CA VAL A 316 -2.68 -3.18 -8.59
C VAL A 316 -2.64 -4.64 -9.05
N PRO A 317 -3.45 -5.58 -8.49
CA PRO A 317 -3.48 -6.95 -8.99
C PRO A 317 -3.84 -7.04 -10.48
N MET A 318 -4.79 -6.24 -10.94
CA MET A 318 -5.19 -6.23 -12.35
C MET A 318 -4.06 -5.75 -13.27
N ALA A 319 -3.34 -4.68 -12.88
CA ALA A 319 -2.20 -4.17 -13.65
C ALA A 319 -1.01 -5.15 -13.63
N MET A 320 -0.78 -5.85 -12.51
CA MET A 320 0.22 -6.92 -12.43
C MET A 320 -0.10 -8.08 -13.37
N LEU A 321 -1.36 -8.47 -13.50
CA LEU A 321 -1.78 -9.50 -14.47
C LEU A 321 -1.58 -9.04 -15.92
N LEU A 322 -1.70 -7.75 -16.22
CA LEU A 322 -1.33 -7.21 -17.54
C LEU A 322 0.19 -7.25 -17.75
N LEU A 323 0.98 -6.92 -16.73
CA LEU A 323 2.44 -6.97 -16.79
C LEU A 323 2.94 -8.40 -17.04
N MET A 324 2.36 -9.39 -16.36
CA MET A 324 2.67 -10.82 -16.57
C MET A 324 2.32 -11.31 -17.98
N SER A 325 1.38 -10.64 -18.65
CA SER A 325 0.97 -10.96 -20.03
C SER A 325 1.76 -10.18 -21.08
N ALA A 326 2.72 -9.32 -20.68
CA ALA A 326 3.48 -8.50 -21.62
C ALA A 326 4.52 -9.36 -22.41
N PRO A 327 4.64 -9.22 -23.74
CA PRO A 327 5.41 -10.16 -24.60
C PRO A 327 6.89 -10.31 -24.22
N ARG A 328 7.51 -9.29 -23.63
CA ARG A 328 8.92 -9.31 -23.22
C ARG A 328 9.16 -9.64 -21.76
N VAL A 329 8.07 -9.87 -21.01
CA VAL A 329 8.13 -10.25 -19.59
C VAL A 329 8.00 -11.78 -19.49
N SER A 330 9.14 -12.47 -19.55
CA SER A 330 9.22 -13.90 -19.28
C SER A 330 9.23 -14.17 -17.77
N ASP A 331 9.02 -15.43 -17.38
CA ASP A 331 9.11 -15.86 -15.97
C ASP A 331 10.44 -15.45 -15.33
N ALA A 332 11.57 -15.55 -16.09
CA ALA A 332 12.89 -15.13 -15.63
C ALA A 332 13.00 -13.61 -15.40
N ARG A 333 12.24 -12.80 -16.15
CA ARG A 333 12.25 -11.34 -16.08
C ARG A 333 11.14 -10.76 -15.20
N MET A 334 10.21 -11.57 -14.73
CA MET A 334 9.06 -11.12 -13.95
C MET A 334 9.48 -10.40 -12.66
N GLY A 335 10.54 -10.84 -12.00
CA GLY A 335 11.09 -10.18 -10.82
C GLY A 335 11.57 -8.76 -11.11
N ALA A 336 12.30 -8.57 -12.21
CA ALA A 336 12.79 -7.26 -12.64
C ALA A 336 11.65 -6.35 -13.10
N ALA A 337 10.70 -6.87 -13.87
CA ALA A 337 9.54 -6.12 -14.34
C ALA A 337 8.63 -5.68 -13.17
N GLY A 338 8.39 -6.57 -12.21
CA GLY A 338 7.65 -6.25 -10.98
C GLY A 338 8.37 -5.20 -10.14
N GLY A 339 9.70 -5.31 -10.01
CA GLY A 339 10.51 -4.30 -9.32
C GLY A 339 10.38 -2.92 -9.97
N LEU A 340 10.47 -2.82 -11.29
CA LEU A 340 10.26 -1.57 -12.02
C LEU A 340 8.83 -1.04 -11.86
N PHE A 341 7.82 -1.92 -11.87
CA PHE A 341 6.42 -1.56 -11.67
C PHE A 341 6.20 -0.90 -10.29
N PHE A 342 6.68 -1.52 -9.23
CA PHE A 342 6.57 -0.94 -7.89
C PHE A 342 7.42 0.33 -7.75
N THR A 343 8.61 0.39 -8.35
CA THR A 343 9.45 1.60 -8.37
C THR A 343 8.72 2.78 -9.00
N ALA A 344 8.13 2.57 -10.18
CA ALA A 344 7.33 3.59 -10.86
C ALA A 344 6.07 3.95 -10.03
N GLY A 345 5.44 2.94 -9.42
CA GLY A 345 4.30 3.12 -8.54
C GLY A 345 4.63 4.01 -7.34
N GLU A 346 5.70 3.71 -6.61
CA GLU A 346 6.07 4.47 -5.40
C GLU A 346 6.44 5.93 -5.70
N LEU A 347 6.94 6.26 -6.90
CA LEU A 347 7.06 7.65 -7.33
C LEU A 347 5.70 8.36 -7.35
N GLY A 348 4.64 7.66 -7.79
CA GLY A 348 3.27 8.13 -7.67
C GLY A 348 2.82 8.22 -6.21
N GLY A 349 3.20 7.24 -5.39
CA GLY A 349 2.92 7.20 -3.96
C GLY A 349 3.52 8.37 -3.17
N VAL A 350 4.68 8.87 -3.59
CA VAL A 350 5.30 10.09 -3.05
C VAL A 350 4.56 11.33 -3.51
N THR A 351 4.36 11.46 -4.81
CA THR A 351 3.86 12.70 -5.43
C THR A 351 2.38 12.92 -5.19
N GLY A 352 1.58 11.85 -5.11
CA GLY A 352 0.13 11.94 -4.92
C GLY A 352 -0.26 12.71 -3.65
N PRO A 353 0.07 12.22 -2.45
CA PRO A 353 -0.29 12.91 -1.21
C PRO A 353 0.25 14.34 -1.11
N TRP A 354 1.45 14.57 -1.62
CA TRP A 354 2.09 15.89 -1.62
C TRP A 354 1.35 16.89 -2.50
N LEU A 355 1.03 16.51 -3.75
CA LEU A 355 0.32 17.39 -4.68
C LEU A 355 -1.12 17.66 -4.23
N ILE A 356 -1.81 16.70 -3.61
CA ILE A 356 -3.10 16.95 -2.96
C ILE A 356 -2.95 17.99 -1.84
N GLY A 357 -1.91 17.88 -1.02
CA GLY A 357 -1.61 18.87 0.03
C GLY A 357 -1.37 20.28 -0.54
N ILE A 358 -0.63 20.41 -1.63
CA ILE A 358 -0.42 21.69 -2.34
C ILE A 358 -1.76 22.22 -2.89
N ALA A 359 -2.55 21.39 -3.55
CA ALA A 359 -3.84 21.81 -4.11
C ALA A 359 -4.77 22.31 -3.01
N ARG A 360 -4.82 21.63 -1.85
CA ARG A 360 -5.63 22.03 -0.70
C ARG A 360 -5.10 23.30 -0.02
N GLN A 361 -3.79 23.51 0.02
CA GLN A 361 -3.19 24.72 0.60
C GLN A 361 -3.52 25.97 -0.19
N ASN A 362 -3.63 25.87 -1.50
CA ASN A 362 -3.90 26.98 -2.42
C ASN A 362 -5.40 27.18 -2.71
N SER A 363 -6.28 26.51 -1.97
CA SER A 363 -7.74 26.59 -2.13
C SER A 363 -8.47 26.54 -0.78
N VAL A 364 -9.71 27.00 -0.79
CA VAL A 364 -10.58 26.98 0.40
C VAL A 364 -11.09 25.56 0.70
N ASP A 365 -11.15 24.69 -0.31
CA ASP A 365 -11.74 23.36 -0.24
C ASP A 365 -10.89 22.30 -0.98
N PHE A 366 -11.39 21.08 -1.09
CA PHE A 366 -10.74 19.97 -1.80
C PHE A 366 -11.11 19.87 -3.29
N VAL A 367 -11.89 20.81 -3.86
CA VAL A 367 -12.32 20.77 -5.27
C VAL A 367 -11.12 20.66 -6.24
N PRO A 368 -10.05 21.46 -6.13
CA PRO A 368 -8.89 21.32 -7.02
C PRO A 368 -8.16 19.98 -6.85
N ALA A 369 -8.10 19.47 -5.62
CA ALA A 369 -7.49 18.16 -5.34
C ALA A 369 -8.29 17.01 -6.00
N VAL A 370 -9.62 17.08 -5.89
CA VAL A 370 -10.53 16.11 -6.50
C VAL A 370 -10.48 16.20 -8.03
N ALA A 371 -10.42 17.41 -8.60
CA ALA A 371 -10.25 17.61 -10.05
C ALA A 371 -8.96 16.94 -10.56
N MET A 372 -7.85 17.10 -9.82
CA MET A 372 -6.58 16.45 -10.15
C MET A 372 -6.69 14.90 -10.07
N LEU A 373 -7.31 14.36 -9.01
CA LEU A 373 -7.54 12.91 -8.88
C LEU A 373 -8.41 12.37 -10.02
N SER A 374 -9.48 13.09 -10.36
CA SER A 374 -10.35 12.74 -11.49
C SER A 374 -9.60 12.75 -12.82
N LEU A 375 -8.77 13.78 -13.07
CA LEU A 375 -7.93 13.85 -14.26
C LEU A 375 -6.96 12.67 -14.35
N VAL A 376 -6.26 12.35 -13.25
CA VAL A 376 -5.34 11.21 -13.22
C VAL A 376 -6.08 9.89 -13.46
N ALA A 377 -7.29 9.72 -12.91
CA ALA A 377 -8.11 8.55 -13.17
C ALA A 377 -8.55 8.47 -14.64
N LEU A 378 -8.95 9.60 -15.27
CA LEU A 378 -9.28 9.65 -16.70
C LEU A 378 -8.08 9.33 -17.58
N VAL A 379 -6.90 9.88 -17.27
CA VAL A 379 -5.65 9.55 -17.98
C VAL A 379 -5.34 8.06 -17.87
N SER A 380 -5.55 7.47 -16.67
CA SER A 380 -5.40 6.02 -16.45
C SER A 380 -6.39 5.22 -17.30
N ALA A 381 -7.64 5.66 -17.40
CA ALA A 381 -8.66 5.02 -18.26
C ALA A 381 -8.25 5.08 -19.75
N VAL A 382 -7.78 6.22 -20.20
CA VAL A 382 -7.30 6.40 -21.60
C VAL A 382 -6.07 5.51 -21.86
N ALA A 383 -5.13 5.44 -20.93
CA ALA A 383 -3.97 4.55 -21.02
C ALA A 383 -4.40 3.07 -21.12
N CYS A 384 -5.37 2.65 -20.31
CA CYS A 384 -5.93 1.29 -20.39
C CYS A 384 -6.69 1.03 -21.70
N TRP A 385 -7.48 2.01 -22.17
CA TRP A 385 -8.20 1.90 -23.45
C TRP A 385 -7.27 1.71 -24.64
N TRP A 386 -6.10 2.34 -24.60
CA TRP A 386 -5.08 2.18 -25.61
C TRP A 386 -4.58 0.72 -25.72
N PHE A 387 -4.47 -0.02 -24.60
CA PHE A 387 -4.17 -1.46 -24.59
C PHE A 387 -5.28 -2.27 -25.29
N THR A 388 -6.54 -1.81 -25.27
CA THR A 388 -7.64 -2.51 -25.96
C THR A 388 -7.51 -2.40 -27.50
N ARG A 389 -6.91 -1.31 -28.02
CA ARG A 389 -6.76 -1.05 -29.45
C ARG A 389 -5.44 -1.58 -30.04
N SER A 390 -4.40 -1.71 -29.24
CA SER A 390 -3.06 -2.07 -29.70
C SER A 390 -2.88 -3.56 -30.06
N GLY A 391 -3.94 -4.36 -30.04
CA GLY A 391 -3.85 -5.79 -30.30
C GLY A 391 -3.01 -6.57 -29.27
N PHE A 392 -2.80 -6.01 -28.10
CA PHE A 392 -1.94 -6.53 -27.02
C PHE A 392 -2.18 -8.01 -26.69
N PHE A 393 -3.43 -8.48 -26.81
CA PHE A 393 -3.83 -9.87 -26.57
C PHE A 393 -4.07 -10.69 -27.83
N ASN A 394 -3.91 -10.11 -29.03
CA ASN A 394 -4.11 -10.85 -30.29
C ASN A 394 -2.86 -11.62 -30.71
N ASN A 395 -1.73 -11.38 -30.04
CA ASN A 395 -0.44 -12.01 -30.30
C ASN A 395 0.06 -12.88 -29.11
N ALA A 396 -0.81 -13.22 -28.18
CA ALA A 396 -0.51 -14.06 -27.00
C ALA A 396 -1.13 -15.46 -27.13
#